data_6ff208405eff2395df6e7364a82e7fe2
#
_entry.id   6ff208405eff2395df6e7364a82e7fe2
#
_cell.length_a   1.000
_cell.length_b   1.000
_cell.length_c   1.000
_cell.angle_alpha   90.00
_cell.angle_beta   90.00
_cell.angle_gamma   90.00
#
_symmetry.space_group_name_H-M   'P 1'
#
loop_
_entity.id
_entity.type
_entity.pdbx_description
1 polymer ?
#
loop_
_entity_poly.entity_id
_entity_poly.type
_entity_poly.pdbx_seq_one_letter_code
_entity_poly.pdbx_strand_id
1 'polypeptide(L)'
;MEQTAKLLKMGLQRFEVRGPDEFTNAFSAMIKQRVDAVALPEDDFLNANQKLIVELAAKHRLPSIGREVFAEAGGLIGYAVNIVDLYRRAAIFVDKILKGAKPADIPVEQPMKFEFFINLKTAKQLAVTIPPNVLARANKVIR
;
A
#
# COMPACT_ATOMS: atom_id res chain seq x y z
N MET A 1 -2.76 -11.64 -5.47
CA MET A 1 -3.87 -11.06 -4.67
C MET A 1 -5.12 -11.94 -4.62
N GLU A 2 -5.67 -12.41 -5.74
CA GLU A 2 -6.93 -13.21 -5.75
C GLU A 2 -6.87 -14.50 -4.95
N GLN A 3 -5.78 -15.28 -5.08
CA GLN A 3 -5.61 -16.51 -4.31
C GLN A 3 -5.54 -16.24 -2.80
N THR A 4 -4.80 -15.18 -2.41
CA THR A 4 -4.68 -14.77 -1.00
C THR A 4 -6.03 -14.30 -0.45
N ALA A 5 -6.78 -13.52 -1.21
CA ALA A 5 -8.12 -13.08 -0.82
C ALA A 5 -9.06 -14.26 -0.58
N LYS A 6 -9.05 -15.26 -1.47
CA LYS A 6 -9.84 -16.51 -1.29
C LYS A 6 -9.46 -17.27 -0.02
N LEU A 7 -8.15 -17.39 0.27
CA LEU A 7 -7.69 -18.05 1.50
C LEU A 7 -8.15 -17.31 2.77
N LEU A 8 -8.20 -15.98 2.70
CA LEU A 8 -8.68 -15.12 3.79
C LEU A 8 -10.21 -14.96 3.82
N LYS A 9 -10.94 -15.64 2.91
CA LYS A 9 -12.40 -15.52 2.73
C LYS A 9 -12.86 -14.08 2.48
N MET A 10 -12.03 -13.31 1.76
CA MET A 10 -12.33 -11.93 1.38
C MET A 10 -12.77 -11.88 -0.09
N GLY A 11 -13.81 -11.10 -0.37
CA GLY A 11 -14.19 -10.74 -1.73
C GLY A 11 -13.21 -9.71 -2.29
N LEU A 12 -12.70 -9.92 -3.50
CA LEU A 12 -11.86 -8.96 -4.21
C LEU A 12 -12.59 -8.47 -5.46
N GLN A 13 -12.72 -7.16 -5.57
CA GLN A 13 -13.28 -6.49 -6.75
C GLN A 13 -12.24 -5.53 -7.32
N ARG A 14 -12.17 -5.45 -8.64
CA ARG A 14 -11.27 -4.52 -9.33
C ARG A 14 -12.05 -3.34 -9.87
N PHE A 15 -11.52 -2.15 -9.65
CA PHE A 15 -12.02 -0.89 -10.19
C PHE A 15 -10.88 -0.26 -11.00
N GLU A 16 -10.98 -0.33 -12.32
CA GLU A 16 -9.98 0.26 -13.20
C GLU A 16 -10.22 1.76 -13.33
N VAL A 17 -9.14 2.52 -13.31
CA VAL A 17 -9.13 3.97 -13.46
C VAL A 17 -8.00 4.34 -14.41
N ARG A 18 -8.31 5.08 -15.48
CA ARG A 18 -7.37 5.45 -16.53
C ARG A 18 -6.99 6.93 -16.50
N GLY A 19 -7.75 7.74 -15.77
CA GLY A 19 -7.53 9.17 -15.62
C GLY A 19 -8.02 9.69 -14.27
N PRO A 20 -7.52 10.87 -13.82
CA PRO A 20 -7.90 11.44 -12.52
C PRO A 20 -9.41 11.67 -12.38
N ASP A 21 -10.09 12.01 -13.47
CA ASP A 21 -11.53 12.30 -13.50
C ASP A 21 -12.39 11.07 -13.20
N GLU A 22 -11.84 9.86 -13.38
CA GLU A 22 -12.56 8.61 -13.15
C GLU A 22 -12.59 8.18 -11.67
N PHE A 23 -11.70 8.72 -10.82
CA PHE A 23 -11.67 8.32 -9.40
C PHE A 23 -13.00 8.53 -8.69
N THR A 24 -13.67 9.66 -8.94
CA THR A 24 -14.98 9.94 -8.31
C THR A 24 -16.03 8.90 -8.71
N ASN A 25 -16.05 8.50 -9.97
CA ASN A 25 -16.96 7.46 -10.45
C ASN A 25 -16.62 6.09 -9.90
N ALA A 26 -15.32 5.75 -9.82
CA ALA A 26 -14.86 4.50 -9.23
C ALA A 26 -15.26 4.39 -7.75
N PHE A 27 -15.04 5.44 -6.96
CA PHE A 27 -15.47 5.47 -5.56
C PHE A 27 -17.01 5.38 -5.41
N SER A 28 -17.76 6.05 -6.27
CA SER A 28 -19.22 5.94 -6.30
C SER A 28 -19.68 4.50 -6.60
N ALA A 29 -18.98 3.81 -7.50
CA ALA A 29 -19.26 2.40 -7.80
C ALA A 29 -18.91 1.49 -6.63
N MET A 30 -17.77 1.72 -5.94
CA MET A 30 -17.38 0.99 -4.73
C MET A 30 -18.46 1.09 -3.65
N ILE A 31 -19.01 2.27 -3.41
CA ILE A 31 -20.09 2.47 -2.43
C ILE A 31 -21.36 1.73 -2.83
N LYS A 32 -21.77 1.81 -4.11
CA LYS A 32 -22.94 1.06 -4.61
C LYS A 32 -22.77 -0.45 -4.42
N GLN A 33 -21.55 -0.96 -4.56
CA GLN A 33 -21.22 -2.38 -4.40
C GLN A 33 -20.88 -2.76 -2.95
N ARG A 34 -21.02 -1.82 -2.00
CA ARG A 34 -20.80 -2.03 -0.57
C ARG A 34 -19.40 -2.60 -0.26
N VAL A 35 -18.38 -2.01 -0.89
CA VAL A 35 -16.97 -2.36 -0.61
C VAL A 35 -16.62 -1.91 0.81
N ASP A 36 -15.97 -2.79 1.59
CA ASP A 36 -15.61 -2.53 2.98
C ASP A 36 -14.27 -1.77 3.12
N ALA A 37 -13.36 -1.91 2.16
CA ALA A 37 -12.05 -1.26 2.18
C ALA A 37 -11.46 -1.16 0.77
N VAL A 38 -10.52 -0.22 0.60
CA VAL A 38 -9.80 0.01 -0.66
C VAL A 38 -8.33 -0.35 -0.51
N ALA A 39 -7.82 -1.20 -1.40
CA ALA A 39 -6.40 -1.50 -1.49
C ALA A 39 -5.82 -0.96 -2.80
N LEU A 40 -4.80 -0.12 -2.68
CA LEU A 40 -4.08 0.44 -3.83
C LEU A 40 -2.87 -0.43 -4.13
N PRO A 41 -2.77 -0.99 -5.35
CA PRO A 41 -1.54 -1.62 -5.78
C PRO A 41 -0.42 -0.57 -5.92
N GLU A 42 0.82 -1.03 -5.99
CA GLU A 42 1.95 -0.16 -6.29
C GLU A 42 1.90 0.22 -7.78
N ASP A 43 1.62 1.49 -8.03
CA ASP A 43 1.47 2.05 -9.38
C ASP A 43 1.76 3.55 -9.33
N ASP A 44 2.55 4.06 -10.28
CA ASP A 44 3.00 5.46 -10.29
C ASP A 44 1.84 6.45 -10.52
N PHE A 45 0.85 6.08 -11.33
CA PHE A 45 -0.33 6.91 -11.56
C PHE A 45 -1.17 7.05 -10.28
N LEU A 46 -1.37 5.94 -9.54
CA LEU A 46 -2.08 5.97 -8.26
C LEU A 46 -1.29 6.75 -7.20
N ASN A 47 0.04 6.60 -7.17
CA ASN A 47 0.91 7.34 -6.27
C ASN A 47 0.89 8.85 -6.55
N ALA A 48 0.87 9.27 -7.82
CA ALA A 48 0.76 10.68 -8.20
C ALA A 48 -0.59 11.29 -7.78
N ASN A 49 -1.64 10.49 -7.70
CA ASN A 49 -3.00 10.92 -7.35
C ASN A 49 -3.41 10.59 -5.91
N GLN A 50 -2.46 10.22 -5.05
CA GLN A 50 -2.75 9.72 -3.69
C GLN A 50 -3.56 10.71 -2.83
N LYS A 51 -3.38 12.02 -2.97
CA LYS A 51 -4.16 13.03 -2.23
C LYS A 51 -5.64 12.94 -2.56
N LEU A 52 -5.97 12.92 -3.85
CA LEU A 52 -7.35 12.79 -4.32
C LEU A 52 -7.98 11.48 -3.84
N ILE A 53 -7.23 10.39 -3.92
CA ILE A 53 -7.70 9.07 -3.47
C ILE A 53 -7.97 9.06 -1.97
N VAL A 54 -7.08 9.65 -1.16
CA VAL A 54 -7.26 9.79 0.30
C VAL A 54 -8.48 10.62 0.63
N GLU A 55 -8.68 11.76 -0.04
CA GLU A 55 -9.85 12.62 0.14
C GLU A 55 -11.16 11.88 -0.18
N LEU A 56 -11.19 11.13 -1.29
CA LEU A 56 -12.35 10.32 -1.66
C LEU A 56 -12.59 9.17 -0.67
N ALA A 57 -11.54 8.48 -0.22
CA ALA A 57 -11.66 7.44 0.79
C ALA A 57 -12.20 7.99 2.11
N ALA A 58 -11.70 9.14 2.56
CA ALA A 58 -12.19 9.82 3.77
C ALA A 58 -13.64 10.28 3.62
N LYS A 59 -13.99 10.91 2.49
CA LYS A 59 -15.36 11.35 2.18
C LYS A 59 -16.37 10.21 2.26
N HIS A 60 -15.99 9.05 1.78
CA HIS A 60 -16.85 7.87 1.76
C HIS A 60 -16.66 6.94 2.97
N ARG A 61 -15.83 7.33 3.94
CA ARG A 61 -15.50 6.55 5.14
C ARG A 61 -14.99 5.15 4.83
N LEU A 62 -14.23 4.99 3.74
CA LEU A 62 -13.63 3.72 3.35
C LEU A 62 -12.23 3.58 3.97
N PRO A 63 -11.98 2.57 4.80
CA PRO A 63 -10.63 2.19 5.19
C PRO A 63 -9.78 1.94 3.95
N SER A 64 -8.53 2.41 3.97
CA SER A 64 -7.69 2.35 2.79
C SER A 64 -6.26 1.96 3.12
N ILE A 65 -5.64 1.18 2.22
CA ILE A 65 -4.25 0.76 2.32
C ILE A 65 -3.52 1.07 1.01
N GLY A 66 -2.31 1.59 1.13
CA GLY A 66 -1.39 1.85 0.02
C GLY A 66 0.05 1.72 0.47
N ARG A 67 0.97 2.41 -0.21
CA ARG A 67 2.36 2.52 0.23
C ARG A 67 2.49 3.31 1.54
N GLU A 68 3.69 3.33 2.13
CA GLU A 68 3.99 4.07 3.37
C GLU A 68 3.61 5.56 3.28
N VAL A 69 3.93 6.22 2.15
CA VAL A 69 3.59 7.63 1.90
C VAL A 69 2.08 7.87 1.83
N PHE A 70 1.30 6.87 1.46
CA PHE A 70 -0.15 6.96 1.42
C PHE A 70 -0.77 7.15 2.83
N ALA A 71 -0.23 6.46 3.84
CA ALA A 71 -0.65 6.67 5.22
C ALA A 71 -0.27 8.07 5.72
N GLU A 72 0.88 8.61 5.30
CA GLU A 72 1.31 9.99 5.60
C GLU A 72 0.41 11.03 4.94
N ALA A 73 -0.08 10.75 3.74
CA ALA A 73 -1.03 11.60 3.03
C ALA A 73 -2.45 11.58 3.64
N GLY A 74 -2.74 10.69 4.61
CA GLY A 74 -4.02 10.59 5.27
C GLY A 74 -4.76 9.25 5.06
N GLY A 75 -4.19 8.30 4.32
CA GLY A 75 -4.71 6.93 4.25
C GLY A 75 -4.62 6.23 5.61
N LEU A 76 -5.37 5.14 5.79
CA LEU A 76 -5.40 4.44 7.08
C LEU A 76 -4.12 3.64 7.32
N ILE A 77 -3.67 2.89 6.33
CA ILE A 77 -2.53 1.97 6.42
C ILE A 77 -1.57 2.23 5.27
N GLY A 78 -0.27 2.24 5.59
CA GLY A 78 0.82 2.15 4.64
C GLY A 78 1.56 0.83 4.80
N TYR A 79 1.69 0.05 3.74
CA TYR A 79 2.45 -1.19 3.76
C TYR A 79 3.20 -1.35 2.43
N ALA A 80 4.52 -1.28 2.50
CA ALA A 80 5.36 -1.38 1.31
C ALA A 80 6.73 -1.97 1.64
N VAL A 81 7.47 -2.31 0.60
CA VAL A 81 8.88 -2.67 0.71
C VAL A 81 9.70 -1.44 1.08
N ASN A 82 10.68 -1.62 1.98
CA ASN A 82 11.64 -0.55 2.27
C ASN A 82 12.55 -0.31 1.05
N ILE A 83 12.26 0.76 0.32
CA ILE A 83 12.97 1.13 -0.92
C ILE A 83 14.45 1.44 -0.66
N VAL A 84 14.78 2.08 0.45
CA VAL A 84 16.18 2.38 0.82
C VAL A 84 16.98 1.10 0.99
N ASP A 85 16.39 0.07 1.60
CA ASP A 85 17.03 -1.24 1.75
C ASP A 85 17.22 -1.93 0.39
N LEU A 86 16.24 -1.81 -0.53
CA LEU A 86 16.37 -2.34 -1.89
C LEU A 86 17.56 -1.71 -2.64
N TYR A 87 17.70 -0.39 -2.62
CA TYR A 87 18.83 0.28 -3.26
C TYR A 87 20.16 -0.11 -2.61
N ARG A 88 20.20 -0.23 -1.29
CA ARG A 88 21.41 -0.70 -0.60
C ARG A 88 21.78 -2.13 -1.02
N ARG A 89 20.81 -3.01 -1.19
CA ARG A 89 21.04 -4.37 -1.69
C ARG A 89 21.45 -4.38 -3.16
N ALA A 90 20.86 -3.53 -4.00
CA ALA A 90 21.27 -3.37 -5.39
C ALA A 90 22.75 -3.02 -5.53
N ALA A 91 23.29 -2.18 -4.65
CA ALA A 91 24.72 -1.85 -4.63
C ALA A 91 25.60 -3.09 -4.38
N ILE A 92 25.15 -4.04 -3.58
CA ILE A 92 25.88 -5.31 -3.35
C ILE A 92 25.94 -6.14 -4.64
N PHE A 93 24.86 -6.17 -5.42
CA PHE A 93 24.85 -6.86 -6.71
C PHE A 93 25.81 -6.19 -7.71
N VAL A 94 25.80 -4.87 -7.76
CA VAL A 94 26.75 -4.11 -8.60
C VAL A 94 28.19 -4.43 -8.22
N ASP A 95 28.54 -4.42 -6.94
CA ASP A 95 29.88 -4.76 -6.45
C ASP A 95 30.30 -6.18 -6.87
N LYS A 96 29.42 -7.17 -6.73
CA LYS A 96 29.68 -8.56 -7.17
C LYS A 96 29.99 -8.62 -8.67
N ILE A 97 29.19 -7.92 -9.49
CA ILE A 97 29.35 -7.91 -10.96
C ILE A 97 30.67 -7.24 -11.33
N LEU A 98 31.00 -6.10 -10.71
CA LEU A 98 32.27 -5.41 -10.96
C LEU A 98 33.50 -6.24 -10.55
N LYS A 99 33.33 -7.16 -9.59
CA LYS A 99 34.35 -8.12 -9.18
C LYS A 99 34.39 -9.40 -10.02
N GLY A 100 33.62 -9.45 -11.11
CA GLY A 100 33.66 -10.52 -12.11
C GLY A 100 32.57 -11.59 -11.96
N ALA A 101 31.62 -11.45 -11.04
CA ALA A 101 30.49 -12.36 -10.99
C ALA A 101 29.58 -12.16 -12.22
N LYS A 102 29.16 -13.24 -12.86
CA LYS A 102 28.22 -13.15 -13.98
C LYS A 102 26.81 -12.91 -13.43
N PRO A 103 26.04 -11.98 -14.00
CA PRO A 103 24.67 -11.71 -13.56
C PRO A 103 23.78 -12.96 -13.51
N ALA A 104 23.98 -13.89 -14.46
CA ALA A 104 23.22 -15.15 -14.54
C ALA A 104 23.49 -16.10 -13.35
N ASP A 105 24.65 -15.96 -12.69
CA ASP A 105 25.06 -16.82 -11.56
C ASP A 105 24.67 -16.20 -10.21
N ILE A 106 24.12 -14.99 -10.21
CA ILE A 106 23.72 -14.30 -8.98
C ILE A 106 22.25 -14.67 -8.66
N PRO A 107 21.96 -15.22 -7.48
CA PRO A 107 20.60 -15.57 -7.10
C PRO A 107 19.67 -14.36 -7.09
N VAL A 108 18.44 -14.55 -7.56
CA VAL A 108 17.37 -13.56 -7.39
C VAL A 108 16.95 -13.55 -5.92
N GLU A 109 16.99 -12.37 -5.32
CA GLU A 109 16.57 -12.19 -3.93
C GLU A 109 15.26 -11.42 -3.87
N GLN A 110 14.37 -11.85 -2.98
CA GLN A 110 13.14 -11.10 -2.68
C GLN A 110 13.39 -10.06 -1.60
N PRO A 111 12.64 -8.96 -1.59
CA PRO A 111 12.69 -7.99 -0.50
C PRO A 111 12.38 -8.66 0.84
N MET A 112 13.21 -8.37 1.86
CA MET A 112 13.05 -8.92 3.21
C MET A 112 12.54 -7.89 4.22
N LYS A 113 12.67 -6.60 3.91
CA LYS A 113 12.23 -5.52 4.79
C LYS A 113 11.02 -4.82 4.22
N PHE A 114 10.01 -4.75 5.07
CA PHE A 114 8.76 -4.05 4.79
C PHE A 114 8.56 -2.96 5.83
N GLU A 115 7.88 -1.90 5.44
CA GLU A 115 7.44 -0.83 6.31
C GLU A 115 5.94 -0.90 6.51
N PHE A 116 5.51 -0.77 7.77
CA PHE A 116 4.12 -0.82 8.16
C PHE A 116 3.79 0.45 8.96
N PHE A 117 2.99 1.33 8.35
CA PHE A 117 2.56 2.60 8.92
C PHE A 117 1.07 2.55 9.23
N ILE A 118 0.69 3.14 10.34
CA ILE A 118 -0.72 3.24 10.76
C ILE A 118 -1.02 4.69 11.08
N ASN A 119 -2.10 5.22 10.50
CA ASN A 119 -2.57 6.57 10.77
C ASN A 119 -3.75 6.52 11.77
N LEU A 120 -3.47 6.86 13.03
CA LEU A 120 -4.50 6.89 14.09
C LEU A 120 -5.47 8.06 13.96
N LYS A 121 -5.08 9.17 13.31
CA LYS A 121 -6.03 10.26 12.99
C LYS A 121 -7.12 9.75 12.07
N THR A 122 -6.72 9.06 11.00
CA THR A 122 -7.64 8.45 10.04
C THR A 122 -8.45 7.34 10.68
N ALA A 123 -7.83 6.48 11.50
CA ALA A 123 -8.55 5.44 12.25
C ALA A 123 -9.67 6.05 13.11
N LYS A 124 -9.38 7.15 13.84
CA LYS A 124 -10.38 7.86 14.64
C LYS A 124 -11.51 8.46 13.80
N GLN A 125 -11.19 9.07 12.64
CA GLN A 125 -12.19 9.62 11.73
C GLN A 125 -13.13 8.56 11.14
N LEU A 126 -12.58 7.37 10.87
CA LEU A 126 -13.31 6.23 10.35
C LEU A 126 -14.05 5.42 11.44
N ALA A 127 -13.86 5.75 12.72
CA ALA A 127 -14.31 4.98 13.88
C ALA A 127 -13.78 3.52 13.86
N VAL A 128 -12.57 3.31 13.33
CA VAL A 128 -11.90 2.01 13.29
C VAL A 128 -10.96 1.89 14.49
N THR A 129 -11.15 0.85 15.28
CA THR A 129 -10.23 0.51 16.38
C THR A 129 -9.11 -0.37 15.86
N ILE A 130 -7.87 0.08 16.03
CA ILE A 130 -6.70 -0.72 15.68
C ILE A 130 -6.27 -1.54 16.91
N PRO A 131 -6.24 -2.88 16.81
CA PRO A 131 -5.85 -3.73 17.94
C PRO A 131 -4.42 -3.46 18.42
N PRO A 132 -4.13 -3.55 19.74
CA PRO A 132 -2.80 -3.27 20.28
C PRO A 132 -1.68 -4.13 19.67
N ASN A 133 -1.96 -5.39 19.40
CA ASN A 133 -1.01 -6.30 18.73
C ASN A 133 -0.69 -5.90 17.29
N VAL A 134 -1.60 -5.20 16.61
CA VAL A 134 -1.37 -4.64 15.26
C VAL A 134 -0.53 -3.37 15.37
N LEU A 135 -0.85 -2.48 16.32
CA LEU A 135 -0.06 -1.27 16.58
C LEU A 135 1.39 -1.59 16.97
N ALA A 136 1.61 -2.63 17.76
CA ALA A 136 2.95 -3.05 18.19
C ALA A 136 3.83 -3.52 17.02
N ARG A 137 3.24 -3.87 15.88
CA ARG A 137 3.96 -4.28 14.66
C ARG A 137 4.27 -3.13 13.72
N ALA A 138 3.69 -1.95 13.96
CA ALA A 138 3.89 -0.80 13.10
C ALA A 138 5.30 -0.20 13.29
N ASN A 139 5.98 0.07 12.17
CA ASN A 139 7.24 0.80 12.16
C ASN A 139 7.01 2.30 12.48
N LYS A 140 5.83 2.82 12.08
CA LYS A 140 5.45 4.21 12.33
C LYS A 140 3.96 4.32 12.64
N VAL A 141 3.65 5.04 13.71
CA VAL A 141 2.28 5.39 14.08
C VAL A 141 2.10 6.91 13.97
N ILE A 142 1.23 7.36 13.07
CA ILE A 142 0.89 8.76 12.84
C ILE A 142 -0.25 9.13 13.79
N ARG A 143 -0.01 10.14 14.65
CA ARG A 143 -0.93 10.62 15.69
C ARG A 143 -1.41 12.02 15.42
#